data_5063241a66c2586171c58f78e876f5b3
#
_entry.id   5063241a66c2586171c58f78e876f5b3
#
_cell.length_a   1.000
_cell.length_b   1.000
_cell.length_c   1.000
_cell.angle_alpha   90.00
_cell.angle_beta   90.00
_cell.angle_gamma   90.00
#
_symmetry.space_group_name_H-M   'P 1'
#
loop_
_entity.id
_entity.type
_entity.pdbx_description
1 polymer ?
#
loop_
_entity_poly.entity_id
_entity_poly.type
_entity_poly.pdbx_seq_one_letter_code
_entity_poly.pdbx_strand_id
1 'polypeptide(L)' 'MPNRIEMFRRLERQYFRDRLGTLGLQQLDGMILHLLGREGHMRQEDLAVQLAVDKGAVARGLARLEKRGLV' A
#
# COMPACT_ATOMS: atom_id res chain seq x y z
N MET A 1 -10.23 21.09 17.17
CA MET A 1 -11.02 20.47 16.10
C MET A 1 -10.15 20.21 14.89
N PRO A 2 -10.26 19.04 14.27
CA PRO A 2 -9.53 18.81 13.02
C PRO A 2 -10.08 19.75 11.95
N ASN A 3 -9.21 20.28 11.10
CA ASN A 3 -9.62 21.11 9.99
C ASN A 3 -10.18 20.24 8.85
N ARG A 4 -10.76 20.88 7.82
CA ARG A 4 -11.36 20.16 6.70
C ARG A 4 -10.38 19.28 5.96
N ILE A 5 -9.12 19.72 5.85
CA ILE A 5 -8.08 18.96 5.17
C ILE A 5 -7.77 17.67 5.94
N GLU A 6 -7.66 17.76 7.26
CA GLU A 6 -7.41 16.59 8.10
C GLU A 6 -8.57 15.61 8.07
N MET A 7 -9.79 16.11 8.09
CA MET A 7 -10.98 15.27 7.98
C MET A 7 -11.02 14.55 6.63
N PHE A 8 -10.73 15.28 5.56
CA PHE A 8 -10.71 14.72 4.22
C PHE A 8 -9.66 13.61 4.09
N ARG A 9 -8.45 13.85 4.60
CA ARG A 9 -7.38 12.86 4.58
C ARG A 9 -7.74 11.62 5.39
N ARG A 10 -8.43 11.82 6.51
CA ARG A 10 -8.86 10.72 7.37
C ARG A 10 -9.90 9.86 6.64
N LEU A 11 -10.86 10.50 5.99
CA LEU A 11 -11.89 9.79 5.22
C LEU A 11 -11.30 9.05 4.02
N GLU A 12 -10.33 9.66 3.34
CA GLU A 12 -9.63 9.00 2.24
C GLU A 12 -8.91 7.75 2.71
N ARG A 13 -8.19 7.83 3.83
CA ARG A 13 -7.48 6.68 4.39
C ARG A 13 -8.43 5.57 4.79
N GLN A 14 -9.57 5.95 5.39
CA GLN A 14 -10.61 4.99 5.78
C GLN A 14 -11.18 4.28 4.55
N TYR A 15 -11.56 5.06 3.55
CA TYR A 15 -12.11 4.54 2.29
C TYR A 15 -11.13 3.58 1.61
N PHE A 16 -9.87 3.98 1.52
CA PHE A 16 -8.82 3.19 0.89
C PHE A 16 -8.60 1.88 1.65
N ARG A 17 -8.57 1.96 2.98
CA ARG A 17 -8.42 0.78 3.84
C ARG A 17 -9.57 -0.20 3.66
N ASP A 18 -10.79 0.31 3.59
CA ASP A 18 -11.97 -0.53 3.41
C ASP A 18 -11.95 -1.25 2.06
N ARG A 19 -11.53 -0.53 1.01
CA ARG A 19 -11.40 -1.11 -0.32
C ARG A 19 -10.34 -2.21 -0.35
N LEU A 20 -9.19 -1.97 0.27
CA LEU A 20 -8.13 -2.96 0.36
C LEU A 20 -8.58 -4.19 1.14
N GLY A 21 -9.31 -3.98 2.23
CA GLY A 21 -9.85 -5.06 3.04
C GLY A 21 -10.80 -5.96 2.25
N THR A 22 -11.61 -5.37 1.38
CA THR A 22 -12.52 -6.11 0.50
C THR A 22 -11.76 -7.06 -0.43
N LEU A 23 -10.54 -6.65 -0.85
CA LEU A 23 -9.68 -7.48 -1.69
C LEU A 23 -8.79 -8.43 -0.90
N GLY A 24 -8.88 -8.41 0.43
CA GLY A 24 -8.00 -9.19 1.29
C GLY A 24 -6.59 -8.64 1.36
N LEU A 25 -6.43 -7.34 1.14
CA LEU A 25 -5.16 -6.66 1.14
C LEU A 25 -5.00 -5.77 2.38
N GLN A 26 -3.77 -5.48 2.73
CA GLN A 26 -3.43 -4.57 3.82
C GLN A 26 -3.02 -3.20 3.26
N GLN A 27 -2.97 -2.20 4.12
CA GLN A 27 -2.57 -0.85 3.72
C GLN A 27 -1.18 -0.84 3.06
N LEU A 28 -0.25 -1.62 3.59
CA LEU A 28 1.09 -1.74 3.00
C LEU A 28 1.02 -2.22 1.55
N ASP A 29 0.14 -3.17 1.27
CA ASP A 29 -0.01 -3.72 -0.09
C ASP A 29 -0.47 -2.64 -1.07
N GLY A 30 -1.37 -1.78 -0.64
CA GLY A 30 -1.81 -0.64 -1.44
C GLY A 30 -0.69 0.36 -1.70
N MET A 31 0.16 0.59 -0.70
CA MET A 31 1.31 1.48 -0.83
C MET A 31 2.34 0.91 -1.81
N ILE A 32 2.59 -0.40 -1.75
CA ILE A 32 3.46 -1.09 -2.71
C ILE A 32 2.91 -0.94 -4.12
N LEU A 33 1.63 -1.22 -4.29
CA LEU A 33 0.97 -1.14 -5.59
C LEU A 33 1.04 0.27 -6.17
N HIS A 34 0.84 1.27 -5.32
CA HIS A 34 0.95 2.68 -5.72
C HIS A 34 2.36 3.01 -6.24
N LEU A 35 3.39 2.61 -5.51
CA LEU A 35 4.77 2.86 -5.91
C LEU A 35 5.12 2.14 -7.21
N LEU A 36 4.72 0.89 -7.36
CA LEU A 36 4.97 0.13 -8.58
C LEU A 36 4.25 0.76 -9.78
N GLY A 37 3.04 1.25 -9.58
CA GLY A 37 2.29 1.93 -10.64
C GLY A 37 2.95 3.22 -11.07
N ARG A 38 3.54 3.94 -10.12
CA ARG A 38 4.19 5.21 -10.38
C ARG A 38 5.58 5.06 -11.02
N GLU A 39 6.40 4.13 -10.49
CA GLU A 39 7.78 3.94 -10.93
C GLU A 39 7.93 2.89 -12.03
N GLY A 40 6.91 2.09 -12.25
CA GLY A 40 6.91 1.01 -13.22
C GLY A 40 7.55 -0.27 -12.69
N HIS A 41 8.78 -0.21 -12.27
CA HIS A 41 9.51 -1.38 -11.77
C HIS A 41 10.43 -0.97 -10.62
N MET A 42 10.34 -1.69 -9.51
CA MET A 42 11.17 -1.43 -8.34
C MET A 42 11.65 -2.74 -7.73
N ARG A 43 12.86 -2.71 -7.23
CA ARG A 43 13.38 -3.83 -6.46
C ARG A 43 12.73 -3.88 -5.10
N GLN A 44 12.62 -5.09 -4.54
CA GLN A 44 12.07 -5.29 -3.21
C GLN A 44 12.81 -4.46 -2.16
N GLU A 45 14.14 -4.36 -2.28
CA GLU A 45 14.97 -3.57 -1.38
C GLU A 45 14.62 -2.08 -1.44
N ASP A 46 14.37 -1.57 -2.64
CA ASP A 46 14.00 -0.17 -2.82
C ASP A 46 12.63 0.13 -2.24
N LEU A 47 11.69 -0.79 -2.39
CA LEU A 47 10.38 -0.69 -1.77
C LEU A 47 10.50 -0.62 -0.24
N ALA A 48 11.32 -1.49 0.33
CA ALA A 48 11.54 -1.52 1.78
C ALA A 48 12.10 -0.20 2.30
N VAL A 49 13.06 0.37 1.59
CA VAL A 49 13.66 1.65 1.96
C VAL A 49 12.63 2.78 1.86
N GLN A 50 11.94 2.88 0.74
CA GLN A 50 10.98 3.97 0.52
C GLN A 50 9.78 3.91 1.46
N LEU A 51 9.33 2.72 1.80
CA LEU A 51 8.19 2.53 2.70
C LEU A 51 8.60 2.47 4.17
N ALA A 52 9.90 2.48 4.45
CA ALA A 52 10.46 2.38 5.81
C ALA A 52 9.95 1.14 6.56
N VAL A 53 9.93 0.02 5.87
CA VAL A 53 9.52 -1.28 6.42
C VAL A 53 10.61 -2.33 6.14
N ASP A 54 10.55 -3.47 6.81
CA ASP A 54 11.53 -4.52 6.58
C ASP A 54 11.24 -5.27 5.27
N LYS A 55 12.26 -5.96 4.77
CA LYS A 55 12.16 -6.72 3.52
C LYS A 55 11.12 -7.85 3.61
N GLY A 56 10.98 -8.45 4.78
CA GLY A 56 10.00 -9.51 5.01
C GLY A 56 8.58 -8.99 4.83
N ALA A 57 8.29 -7.80 5.35
CA ALA A 57 6.97 -7.17 5.18
C ALA A 57 6.68 -6.90 3.70
N VAL A 58 7.67 -6.41 2.96
CA VAL A 58 7.53 -6.17 1.52
C VAL A 58 7.29 -7.49 0.78
N ALA A 59 8.05 -8.53 1.10
CA ALA A 59 7.90 -9.84 0.46
C ALA A 59 6.49 -10.40 0.68
N ARG A 60 5.98 -10.30 1.90
CA ARG A 60 4.63 -10.74 2.21
C ARG A 60 3.57 -9.93 1.47
N GLY A 61 3.77 -8.62 1.39
CA GLY A 61 2.88 -7.74 0.64
C GLY A 61 2.84 -8.07 -0.85
N LEU A 62 4.02 -8.27 -1.44
CA LEU A 62 4.12 -8.66 -2.84
C LEU A 62 3.46 -10.03 -3.10
N ALA A 63 3.62 -10.98 -2.18
CA ALA A 63 2.97 -12.29 -2.31
C ALA A 63 1.45 -12.16 -2.30
N ARG A 64 0.89 -11.30 -1.44
CA ARG A 64 -0.55 -11.05 -1.41
C ARG A 64 -1.04 -10.42 -2.72
N LEU A 65 -0.30 -9.45 -3.24
CA LEU A 65 -0.64 -8.80 -4.51
C LEU A 65 -0.54 -9.76 -5.68
N GLU A 66 0.49 -10.59 -5.69
CA GLU A 66 0.68 -11.61 -6.72
C GLU A 66 -0.45 -12.64 -6.72
N LYS A 67 -0.86 -13.07 -5.53
CA LYS A 67 -1.97 -14.01 -5.38
C LYS A 67 -3.27 -13.45 -5.96
N ARG A 68 -3.45 -12.13 -5.94
CA ARG A 68 -4.61 -11.45 -6.50
C ARG A 68 -4.44 -11.06 -7.97
N GLY A 69 -3.29 -11.38 -8.55
CA GLY A 69 -3.01 -11.03 -9.94
C GLY A 69 -2.79 -9.55 -10.19
N LEU A 70 -2.41 -8.80 -9.15
CA LEU A 70 -2.21 -7.35 -9.25
C LEU A 70 -0.76 -6.98 -9.57
N VAL A 71 0.14 -7.90 -9.41
CA VAL A 71 1.54 -7.75 -9.81
C VAL A 71 2.04 -9.03 -10.47
#